data_58f71c51004e8591eeea4656075de755
#
_entry.id   58f71c51004e8591eeea4656075de755
#
_cell.length_a   1.000
_cell.length_b   1.000
_cell.length_c   1.000
_cell.angle_alpha   90.00
_cell.angle_beta   90.00
_cell.angle_gamma   90.00
#
_symmetry.space_group_name_H-M   'P 1'
#
loop_
_entity.id
_entity.type
_entity.pdbx_description
1 polymer ?
#
loop_
_entity_poly.entity_id
_entity_poly.type
_entity_poly.pdbx_seq_one_letter_code
_entity_poly.pdbx_strand_id
1 'polypeptide(L)'
;KDDNTIVVFISDNGAQGGFSNNQLKRGLVRNSGPVGTAGSFDYQEQNWAYLSNTPLRQFKNNFHEGGYSTPFIAWFPQQIKANSIAKGTGHLIDLAPTFYELAGAKYPTKYNGTASNPLPGKSLVPLLTGKVNEVNRGEPIFWERAGNRSVRKGKWKIVSTYPSYKWELYDLDADRGETKDLANKKAEVVNELSAAYVAWAEKNEVVDYDKIKPANQAIPGSEPKK
;
A
#
# COMPACT_ATOMS: atom_id res chain seq x y z
N LYS A 1 -33.15 4.19 -2.81
CA LYS A 1 -31.96 3.72 -3.58
C LYS A 1 -30.72 3.62 -2.73
N ASP A 2 -30.66 4.42 -1.65
CA ASP A 2 -29.47 4.52 -0.79
C ASP A 2 -29.19 3.23 -0.03
N ASP A 3 -30.23 2.50 0.37
CA ASP A 3 -30.10 1.25 1.11
C ASP A 3 -29.45 0.11 0.31
N ASN A 4 -29.52 0.15 -1.02
CA ASN A 4 -28.91 -0.83 -1.92
C ASN A 4 -27.71 -0.25 -2.67
N THR A 5 -26.94 0.58 -1.99
CA THR A 5 -25.74 1.19 -2.54
C THR A 5 -24.58 0.99 -1.55
N ILE A 6 -23.48 0.45 -2.04
CA ILE A 6 -22.23 0.46 -1.28
C ILE A 6 -21.45 1.73 -1.57
N VAL A 7 -21.04 2.43 -0.52
CA VAL A 7 -20.11 3.56 -0.61
C VAL A 7 -18.80 3.17 0.04
N VAL A 8 -17.71 3.31 -0.68
CA VAL A 8 -16.36 3.03 -0.20
C VAL A 8 -15.54 4.31 -0.24
N PHE A 9 -14.95 4.66 0.89
CA PHE A 9 -13.94 5.71 0.99
C PHE A 9 -12.58 5.08 1.32
N ILE A 10 -11.56 5.44 0.57
CA ILE A 10 -10.19 4.98 0.76
C ILE A 10 -9.22 6.09 0.35
N SER A 11 -8.10 6.23 1.08
CA SER A 11 -6.96 6.99 0.60
C SER A 11 -6.05 6.09 -0.23
N ASP A 12 -5.41 6.62 -1.26
CA ASP A 12 -4.54 5.86 -2.17
C ASP A 12 -3.17 5.51 -1.56
N ASN A 13 -2.70 6.34 -0.62
CA ASN A 13 -1.42 6.16 0.08
C ASN A 13 -1.39 6.95 1.39
N GLY A 14 -0.31 6.80 2.13
CA GLY A 14 -0.03 7.63 3.30
C GLY A 14 0.22 9.09 2.93
N ALA A 15 0.34 9.95 3.96
CA ALA A 15 0.50 11.40 3.80
C ALA A 15 1.70 11.77 2.90
N GLN A 16 1.56 12.84 2.16
CA GLN A 16 2.57 13.33 1.21
C GLN A 16 3.65 14.13 1.94
N GLY A 17 4.86 13.57 2.07
CA GLY A 17 6.01 14.18 2.76
C GLY A 17 6.76 15.26 1.99
N GLY A 18 6.25 15.69 0.84
CA GLY A 18 6.84 16.77 0.06
C GLY A 18 7.25 16.37 -1.36
N PHE A 19 7.67 17.35 -2.14
CA PHE A 19 8.19 17.17 -3.47
C PHE A 19 9.70 16.98 -3.45
N SER A 20 10.19 16.08 -4.31
CA SER A 20 11.60 16.09 -4.66
C SER A 20 11.94 17.36 -5.45
N ASN A 21 13.18 17.82 -5.38
CA ASN A 21 13.68 18.93 -6.21
C ASN A 21 13.38 18.74 -7.72
N ASN A 22 13.18 17.50 -8.18
CA ASN A 22 12.79 17.19 -9.54
C ASN A 22 11.35 17.60 -9.89
N GLN A 23 10.44 17.66 -8.93
CA GLN A 23 9.06 18.11 -9.18
C GLN A 23 9.01 19.64 -9.28
N LEU A 24 9.83 20.35 -8.50
CA LEU A 24 10.01 21.80 -8.66
C LEU A 24 10.63 22.13 -10.04
N LYS A 25 11.58 21.33 -10.53
CA LYS A 25 12.16 21.46 -11.88
C LYS A 25 11.18 21.17 -13.01
N ARG A 26 10.06 20.50 -12.76
CA ARG A 26 8.98 20.25 -13.75
C ARG A 26 7.97 21.40 -13.86
N GLY A 27 8.25 22.56 -13.29
CA GLY A 27 7.37 23.71 -13.37
C GLY A 27 6.13 23.64 -12.46
N LEU A 28 6.10 22.72 -11.51
CA LEU A 28 5.09 22.74 -10.44
C LEU A 28 5.43 23.88 -9.50
N VAL A 29 4.78 25.00 -9.72
CA VAL A 29 5.01 26.23 -8.94
C VAL A 29 4.43 26.02 -7.55
N ARG A 30 5.30 26.13 -6.56
CA ARG A 30 4.91 26.18 -5.15
C ARG A 30 4.26 27.52 -4.90
N ASN A 31 2.95 27.51 -4.65
CA ASN A 31 2.17 28.68 -4.23
C ASN A 31 2.32 29.96 -5.06
N SER A 32 1.45 30.15 -6.00
CA SER A 32 1.23 31.43 -6.68
C SER A 32 0.08 32.25 -6.08
N GLY A 33 -0.54 31.81 -4.97
CA GLY A 33 -1.65 32.46 -4.31
C GLY A 33 -1.88 32.02 -2.87
N PRO A 34 -2.83 32.63 -2.15
CA PRO A 34 -3.21 32.20 -0.81
C PRO A 34 -3.65 30.75 -0.77
N VAL A 35 -3.35 30.04 0.33
CA VAL A 35 -3.73 28.63 0.53
C VAL A 35 -5.23 28.44 0.29
N GLY A 36 -5.59 27.40 -0.47
CA GLY A 36 -6.98 27.09 -0.82
C GLY A 36 -7.53 27.80 -2.06
N THR A 37 -6.76 28.67 -2.71
CA THR A 37 -7.15 29.28 -4.00
C THR A 37 -6.66 28.47 -5.18
N ALA A 38 -7.22 28.73 -6.39
CA ALA A 38 -6.83 28.05 -7.62
C ALA A 38 -5.34 28.18 -7.97
N GLY A 39 -4.68 29.23 -7.50
CA GLY A 39 -3.24 29.45 -7.70
C GLY A 39 -2.38 28.84 -6.58
N SER A 40 -2.96 28.22 -5.57
CA SER A 40 -2.21 27.61 -4.50
C SER A 40 -1.97 26.12 -4.80
N PHE A 41 -0.72 25.70 -4.66
CA PHE A 41 -0.34 24.30 -4.66
C PHE A 41 0.46 24.01 -3.39
N ASP A 42 -0.24 23.55 -2.37
CA ASP A 42 0.36 23.30 -1.08
C ASP A 42 0.47 21.80 -0.80
N TYR A 43 1.45 21.41 0.01
CA TYR A 43 1.66 20.03 0.42
C TYR A 43 2.20 20.00 1.85
N GLN A 44 1.92 18.91 2.53
CA GLN A 44 2.54 18.65 3.83
C GLN A 44 4.04 18.41 3.62
N GLU A 45 4.86 19.01 4.44
CA GLU A 45 6.28 18.70 4.51
C GLU A 45 6.48 17.42 5.34
N GLN A 46 7.70 16.88 5.36
CA GLN A 46 7.99 15.59 5.98
C GLN A 46 7.51 15.49 7.42
N ASN A 47 7.74 16.52 8.23
CA ASN A 47 7.34 16.54 9.63
C ASN A 47 5.80 16.45 9.81
N TRP A 48 5.05 17.15 8.98
CA TRP A 48 3.59 17.10 8.99
C TRP A 48 3.06 15.78 8.44
N ALA A 49 3.75 15.19 7.46
CA ALA A 49 3.40 13.87 6.95
C ALA A 49 3.62 12.77 8.01
N TYR A 50 4.72 12.85 8.76
CA TYR A 50 4.93 11.98 9.93
C TYR A 50 3.83 12.14 10.97
N LEU A 51 3.50 13.38 11.32
CA LEU A 51 2.44 13.67 12.29
C LEU A 51 1.10 13.08 11.83
N SER A 52 0.74 13.28 10.57
CA SER A 52 -0.52 12.80 9.98
C SER A 52 -0.64 11.27 9.96
N ASN A 53 0.49 10.56 9.90
CA ASN A 53 0.52 9.11 9.88
C ASN A 53 0.73 8.47 11.25
N THR A 54 0.99 9.25 12.29
CA THR A 54 1.25 8.74 13.65
C THR A 54 0.11 7.82 14.12
N PRO A 55 0.41 6.62 14.70
CA PRO A 55 1.73 6.12 15.11
C PRO A 55 2.47 5.30 14.04
N LEU A 56 2.00 5.27 12.80
CA LEU A 56 2.58 4.46 11.73
C LEU A 56 3.90 5.08 11.23
N ARG A 57 4.88 4.22 10.96
CA ARG A 57 6.21 4.64 10.52
C ARG A 57 6.20 5.13 9.09
N GLN A 58 6.92 6.23 8.81
CA GLN A 58 7.12 6.81 7.48
C GLN A 58 5.85 7.41 6.85
N PHE A 59 5.92 7.71 5.57
CA PHE A 59 4.88 8.38 4.78
C PHE A 59 4.98 7.95 3.32
N LYS A 60 4.15 8.47 2.43
CA LYS A 60 4.11 8.16 0.99
C LYS A 60 5.51 7.96 0.38
N ASN A 61 5.63 7.02 -0.51
CA ASN A 61 6.84 6.50 -1.17
C ASN A 61 7.66 5.49 -0.34
N ASN A 62 7.32 5.25 0.91
CA ASN A 62 7.92 4.21 1.74
C ASN A 62 6.98 3.01 1.85
N PHE A 63 7.52 1.83 2.14
CA PHE A 63 6.73 0.62 2.36
C PHE A 63 6.58 0.23 3.83
N HIS A 64 6.97 1.11 4.74
CA HIS A 64 6.50 1.04 6.12
C HIS A 64 5.02 1.41 6.22
N GLU A 65 4.34 1.04 7.29
CA GLU A 65 2.89 1.18 7.43
C GLU A 65 2.38 2.59 7.12
N GLY A 66 3.08 3.65 7.53
CA GLY A 66 2.68 5.03 7.23
C GLY A 66 2.74 5.41 5.74
N GLY A 67 3.42 4.61 4.92
CA GLY A 67 3.51 4.88 3.48
C GLY A 67 2.32 4.38 2.68
N TYR A 68 1.68 3.27 3.10
CA TYR A 68 0.63 2.62 2.32
C TYR A 68 -0.55 2.06 3.12
N SER A 69 -0.45 1.95 4.44
CA SER A 69 -1.60 1.57 5.27
C SER A 69 -2.52 2.78 5.42
N THR A 70 -3.64 2.74 4.71
CA THR A 70 -4.55 3.89 4.58
C THR A 70 -5.90 3.61 5.24
N PRO A 71 -6.64 4.65 5.66
CA PRO A 71 -8.00 4.48 6.13
C PRO A 71 -8.89 3.90 5.04
N PHE A 72 -9.76 2.98 5.45
CA PHE A 72 -10.78 2.38 4.62
C PHE A 72 -12.12 2.43 5.34
N ILE A 73 -13.13 2.97 4.70
CA ILE A 73 -14.49 3.03 5.21
C ILE A 73 -15.43 2.43 4.16
N ALA A 74 -16.27 1.49 4.56
CA ALA A 74 -17.33 0.93 3.74
C ALA A 74 -18.68 1.14 4.43
N TRP A 75 -19.63 1.73 3.69
CA TRP A 75 -20.99 1.94 4.12
C TRP A 75 -21.95 1.18 3.20
N PHE A 76 -22.69 0.22 3.75
CA PHE A 76 -23.71 -0.55 3.04
C PHE A 76 -24.74 -1.03 4.07
N PRO A 77 -25.78 -0.23 4.39
CA PRO A 77 -26.68 -0.47 5.52
C PRO A 77 -27.37 -1.83 5.54
N GLN A 78 -27.64 -2.40 4.36
CA GLN A 78 -28.28 -3.72 4.28
C GLN A 78 -27.38 -4.87 4.72
N GLN A 79 -26.07 -4.75 4.67
CA GLN A 79 -25.15 -5.87 4.91
C GLN A 79 -24.06 -5.57 5.92
N ILE A 80 -23.66 -4.31 6.10
CA ILE A 80 -22.59 -3.91 7.01
C ILE A 80 -23.20 -3.31 8.26
N LYS A 81 -22.88 -3.91 9.41
CA LYS A 81 -23.36 -3.42 10.72
C LYS A 81 -22.81 -2.03 10.99
N ALA A 82 -23.70 -1.10 11.36
CA ALA A 82 -23.30 0.25 11.77
C ALA A 82 -22.33 0.23 12.96
N ASN A 83 -21.39 1.18 13.00
CA ASN A 83 -20.39 1.34 14.05
C ASN A 83 -19.52 0.09 14.29
N SER A 84 -19.34 -0.76 13.27
CA SER A 84 -18.45 -1.90 13.33
C SER A 84 -17.04 -1.54 12.87
N ILE A 85 -16.04 -2.23 13.45
CA ILE A 85 -14.64 -2.11 13.05
C ILE A 85 -14.14 -3.50 12.68
N ALA A 86 -13.73 -3.68 11.42
CA ALA A 86 -13.03 -4.87 10.96
C ALA A 86 -11.50 -4.67 11.10
N LYS A 87 -10.82 -5.60 11.76
CA LYS A 87 -9.37 -5.55 11.99
C LYS A 87 -8.57 -6.28 10.91
N GLY A 88 -9.22 -7.06 10.07
CA GLY A 88 -8.57 -7.83 9.02
C GLY A 88 -7.95 -6.96 7.93
N THR A 89 -6.97 -7.53 7.23
CA THR A 89 -6.22 -6.85 6.20
C THR A 89 -6.95 -6.85 4.86
N GLY A 90 -7.28 -5.66 4.35
CA GLY A 90 -7.69 -5.44 2.97
C GLY A 90 -6.53 -4.95 2.10
N HIS A 91 -6.67 -5.09 0.79
CA HIS A 91 -5.77 -4.53 -0.22
C HIS A 91 -6.61 -3.96 -1.37
N LEU A 92 -6.10 -2.98 -2.10
CA LEU A 92 -6.82 -2.33 -3.21
C LEU A 92 -7.27 -3.33 -4.28
N ILE A 93 -6.48 -4.40 -4.50
CA ILE A 93 -6.83 -5.47 -5.45
C ILE A 93 -8.11 -6.23 -5.07
N ASP A 94 -8.55 -6.14 -3.82
CA ASP A 94 -9.73 -6.83 -3.30
C ASP A 94 -11.04 -6.12 -3.64
N LEU A 95 -10.97 -4.86 -4.07
CA LEU A 95 -12.19 -4.10 -4.39
C LEU A 95 -12.93 -4.69 -5.58
N ALA A 96 -12.22 -5.07 -6.64
CA ALA A 96 -12.86 -5.67 -7.81
C ALA A 96 -13.61 -6.97 -7.47
N PRO A 97 -13.01 -8.01 -6.85
CA PRO A 97 -13.75 -9.21 -6.47
C PRO A 97 -14.89 -8.92 -5.46
N THR A 98 -14.74 -7.91 -4.58
CA THR A 98 -15.81 -7.46 -3.67
C THR A 98 -17.02 -6.92 -4.43
N PHE A 99 -16.79 -6.08 -5.42
CA PHE A 99 -17.87 -5.50 -6.21
C PHE A 99 -18.54 -6.55 -7.11
N TYR A 100 -17.79 -7.50 -7.68
CA TYR A 100 -18.36 -8.60 -8.42
C TYR A 100 -19.27 -9.45 -7.55
N GLU A 101 -18.85 -9.78 -6.33
CA GLU A 101 -19.66 -10.55 -5.37
C GLU A 101 -20.94 -9.81 -4.98
N LEU A 102 -20.84 -8.53 -4.60
CA LEU A 102 -21.99 -7.71 -4.22
C LEU A 102 -23.00 -7.51 -5.35
N ALA A 103 -22.52 -7.39 -6.58
CA ALA A 103 -23.36 -7.26 -7.76
C ALA A 103 -23.94 -8.57 -8.25
N GLY A 104 -23.57 -9.71 -7.66
CA GLY A 104 -23.93 -11.05 -8.19
C GLY A 104 -23.39 -11.31 -9.60
N ALA A 105 -22.38 -10.56 -10.02
CA ALA A 105 -21.79 -10.65 -11.34
C ALA A 105 -20.63 -11.66 -11.36
N LYS A 106 -20.38 -12.24 -12.54
CA LYS A 106 -19.25 -13.15 -12.74
C LYS A 106 -18.14 -12.44 -13.50
N TYR A 107 -16.92 -12.51 -12.99
CA TYR A 107 -15.76 -12.06 -13.74
C TYR A 107 -15.57 -12.93 -14.99
N PRO A 108 -15.43 -12.34 -16.19
CA PRO A 108 -15.36 -13.11 -17.43
C PRO A 108 -14.04 -13.87 -17.53
N THR A 109 -14.11 -15.14 -17.91
CA THR A 109 -12.91 -15.96 -18.19
C THR A 109 -12.27 -15.62 -19.53
N LYS A 110 -13.03 -14.94 -20.43
CA LYS A 110 -12.57 -14.44 -21.72
C LYS A 110 -13.22 -13.09 -22.01
N TYR A 111 -12.46 -12.20 -22.64
CA TYR A 111 -12.94 -10.92 -23.16
C TYR A 111 -12.48 -10.73 -24.61
N ASN A 112 -13.39 -10.49 -25.53
CA ASN A 112 -13.10 -10.37 -26.97
C ASN A 112 -12.26 -11.52 -27.53
N GLY A 113 -12.54 -12.76 -27.12
CA GLY A 113 -11.83 -13.96 -27.60
C GLY A 113 -10.51 -14.25 -26.85
N THR A 114 -9.98 -13.32 -26.09
CA THR A 114 -8.74 -13.48 -25.32
C THR A 114 -9.03 -13.91 -23.89
N ALA A 115 -8.23 -14.81 -23.33
CA ALA A 115 -8.35 -15.22 -21.93
C ALA A 115 -8.13 -14.02 -20.99
N SER A 116 -9.01 -13.85 -20.01
CA SER A 116 -8.86 -12.84 -18.98
C SER A 116 -7.86 -13.28 -17.92
N ASN A 117 -7.01 -12.38 -17.45
CA ASN A 117 -6.18 -12.64 -16.27
C ASN A 117 -7.08 -12.82 -15.04
N PRO A 118 -6.83 -13.80 -14.17
CA PRO A 118 -7.60 -13.96 -12.94
C PRO A 118 -7.45 -12.74 -12.04
N LEU A 119 -8.50 -12.40 -11.28
CA LEU A 119 -8.42 -11.35 -10.27
C LEU A 119 -7.45 -11.77 -9.16
N PRO A 120 -6.40 -10.97 -8.85
CA PRO A 120 -5.41 -11.34 -7.84
C PRO A 120 -5.93 -11.17 -6.41
N GLY A 121 -6.98 -10.35 -6.22
CA GLY A 121 -7.57 -10.06 -4.92
C GLY A 121 -8.57 -11.10 -4.44
N LYS A 122 -9.03 -10.91 -3.22
CA LYS A 122 -10.09 -11.69 -2.56
C LYS A 122 -11.23 -10.76 -2.16
N SER A 123 -12.47 -11.24 -2.23
CA SER A 123 -13.60 -10.43 -1.78
C SER A 123 -13.50 -10.09 -0.29
N LEU A 124 -13.76 -8.84 0.03
CA LEU A 124 -13.85 -8.33 1.40
C LEU A 124 -15.25 -8.52 2.01
N VAL A 125 -16.25 -8.99 1.25
CA VAL A 125 -17.63 -9.14 1.76
C VAL A 125 -17.68 -9.92 3.07
N PRO A 126 -17.04 -11.09 3.22
CA PRO A 126 -17.08 -11.82 4.48
C PRO A 126 -16.48 -11.05 5.67
N LEU A 127 -15.41 -10.27 5.43
CA LEU A 127 -14.78 -9.40 6.43
C LEU A 127 -15.68 -8.21 6.80
N LEU A 128 -16.23 -7.52 5.81
CA LEU A 128 -17.06 -6.34 5.99
C LEU A 128 -18.41 -6.66 6.67
N THR A 129 -18.93 -7.86 6.41
CA THR A 129 -20.18 -8.35 7.05
C THR A 129 -19.96 -9.03 8.41
N GLY A 130 -18.71 -9.11 8.88
CA GLY A 130 -18.36 -9.71 10.17
C GLY A 130 -18.43 -11.24 10.21
N LYS A 131 -18.49 -11.91 9.06
CA LYS A 131 -18.49 -13.39 8.97
C LYS A 131 -17.11 -13.98 9.24
N VAL A 132 -16.05 -13.23 8.97
CA VAL A 132 -14.66 -13.61 9.26
C VAL A 132 -13.91 -12.43 9.90
N ASN A 133 -12.86 -12.71 10.63
CA ASN A 133 -11.98 -11.70 11.22
C ASN A 133 -10.79 -11.35 10.31
N GLU A 134 -10.46 -12.20 9.35
CA GLU A 134 -9.36 -12.02 8.40
C GLU A 134 -9.69 -12.65 7.05
N VAL A 135 -9.19 -12.07 5.98
CA VAL A 135 -9.34 -12.62 4.62
C VAL A 135 -8.32 -13.73 4.41
N ASN A 136 -8.80 -14.94 4.15
CA ASN A 136 -7.91 -16.05 3.79
C ASN A 136 -7.40 -15.88 2.35
N ARG A 137 -6.16 -15.42 2.22
CA ARG A 137 -5.54 -15.17 0.91
C ARG A 137 -4.83 -16.38 0.34
N GLY A 138 -4.34 -17.28 1.20
CA GLY A 138 -3.45 -18.37 0.79
C GLY A 138 -2.04 -17.89 0.42
N GLU A 139 -1.92 -16.69 -0.14
CA GLU A 139 -0.68 -16.11 -0.64
C GLU A 139 -0.33 -14.81 0.12
N PRO A 140 0.96 -14.46 0.23
CA PRO A 140 1.38 -13.15 0.74
C PRO A 140 0.91 -12.00 -0.16
N ILE A 141 0.90 -10.78 0.39
CA ILE A 141 0.73 -9.56 -0.37
C ILE A 141 2.10 -8.95 -0.62
N PHE A 142 2.33 -8.48 -1.85
CA PHE A 142 3.60 -7.98 -2.30
C PHE A 142 3.49 -6.54 -2.80
N TRP A 143 4.54 -5.76 -2.56
CA TRP A 143 4.69 -4.41 -3.09
C TRP A 143 6.09 -4.20 -3.63
N GLU A 144 6.17 -3.48 -4.74
CA GLU A 144 7.41 -3.00 -5.33
C GLU A 144 7.19 -1.60 -5.93
N ARG A 145 8.12 -0.70 -5.67
CA ARG A 145 8.18 0.60 -6.31
C ARG A 145 9.54 1.23 -6.16
N ALA A 146 10.18 1.57 -7.30
CA ALA A 146 11.45 2.30 -7.31
C ALA A 146 12.53 1.66 -6.43
N GLY A 147 12.62 0.33 -6.43
CA GLY A 147 13.57 -0.46 -5.66
C GLY A 147 13.17 -0.70 -4.20
N ASN A 148 12.13 -0.04 -3.70
CA ASN A 148 11.57 -0.38 -2.40
C ASN A 148 10.66 -1.60 -2.53
N ARG A 149 10.70 -2.49 -1.54
CA ARG A 149 10.04 -3.80 -1.57
C ARG A 149 9.37 -4.09 -0.25
N SER A 150 8.22 -4.77 -0.27
CA SER A 150 7.61 -5.27 0.94
C SER A 150 6.81 -6.54 0.67
N VAL A 151 6.75 -7.40 1.68
CA VAL A 151 5.91 -8.61 1.69
C VAL A 151 5.18 -8.69 3.01
N ARG A 152 3.88 -8.98 2.97
CA ARG A 152 3.08 -9.24 4.16
C ARG A 152 2.41 -10.60 4.09
N LYS A 153 2.58 -11.42 5.14
CA LYS A 153 1.88 -12.70 5.34
C LYS A 153 1.36 -12.77 6.76
N GLY A 154 0.05 -12.63 6.91
CA GLY A 154 -0.58 -12.50 8.23
C GLY A 154 0.00 -11.33 9.01
N LYS A 155 0.52 -11.61 10.21
CA LYS A 155 1.15 -10.60 11.06
C LYS A 155 2.59 -10.25 10.66
N TRP A 156 3.26 -11.09 9.89
CA TRP A 156 4.64 -10.88 9.50
C TRP A 156 4.74 -9.97 8.27
N LYS A 157 5.61 -9.00 8.36
CA LYS A 157 5.92 -8.09 7.28
C LYS A 157 7.42 -7.89 7.17
N ILE A 158 7.96 -8.04 5.96
CA ILE A 158 9.32 -7.61 5.64
C ILE A 158 9.30 -6.38 4.75
N VAL A 159 10.25 -5.49 4.98
CA VAL A 159 10.45 -4.25 4.21
C VAL A 159 11.91 -4.16 3.81
N SER A 160 12.16 -3.77 2.57
CA SER A 160 13.50 -3.48 2.07
C SER A 160 13.49 -2.16 1.33
N THR A 161 14.37 -1.25 1.74
CA THR A 161 14.43 0.11 1.22
C THR A 161 15.64 0.30 0.30
N TYR A 162 15.42 0.90 -0.85
CA TYR A 162 16.46 1.34 -1.77
C TYR A 162 17.31 2.45 -1.13
N PRO A 163 18.64 2.48 -1.26
CA PRO A 163 19.50 1.56 -2.01
C PRO A 163 20.09 0.42 -1.17
N SER A 164 19.77 0.30 0.10
CA SER A 164 20.40 -0.69 0.99
C SER A 164 20.00 -2.12 0.66
N TYR A 165 18.79 -2.30 0.15
CA TYR A 165 18.15 -3.59 -0.11
C TYR A 165 18.16 -4.59 1.07
N LYS A 166 18.52 -4.10 2.26
CA LYS A 166 18.49 -4.92 3.48
C LYS A 166 17.04 -5.14 3.92
N TRP A 167 16.67 -6.38 4.23
CA TRP A 167 15.37 -6.70 4.77
C TRP A 167 15.29 -6.40 6.27
N GLU A 168 14.24 -5.70 6.66
CA GLU A 168 13.75 -5.52 8.02
C GLU A 168 12.54 -6.44 8.21
N LEU A 169 12.26 -6.94 9.42
CA LEU A 169 11.12 -7.79 9.76
C LEU A 169 10.33 -7.24 10.94
N TYR A 170 9.01 -7.21 10.81
CA TYR A 170 8.10 -6.71 11.84
C TYR A 170 6.96 -7.68 12.12
N ASP A 171 6.52 -7.75 13.40
CA ASP A 171 5.29 -8.40 13.85
C ASP A 171 4.22 -7.31 14.00
N LEU A 172 3.35 -7.14 13.01
CA LEU A 172 2.38 -6.06 12.97
C LEU A 172 1.25 -6.20 14.01
N ASP A 173 1.04 -7.38 14.59
CA ASP A 173 0.08 -7.55 15.68
C ASP A 173 0.62 -6.97 16.98
N ALA A 174 1.94 -7.09 17.21
CA ALA A 174 2.61 -6.60 18.40
C ALA A 174 3.22 -5.20 18.23
N ASP A 175 3.61 -4.83 17.02
CA ASP A 175 4.36 -3.61 16.70
C ASP A 175 3.93 -3.04 15.35
N ARG A 176 2.74 -2.49 15.29
CA ARG A 176 2.23 -1.87 14.06
C ARG A 176 2.97 -0.56 13.70
N GLY A 177 3.68 0.04 14.64
CA GLY A 177 4.53 1.20 14.41
C GLY A 177 5.89 0.86 13.80
N GLU A 178 6.21 -0.43 13.62
CA GLU A 178 7.47 -0.91 13.01
C GLU A 178 8.71 -0.33 13.72
N THR A 179 8.67 -0.35 15.04
CA THR A 179 9.73 0.22 15.92
C THR A 179 10.82 -0.79 16.25
N LYS A 180 10.54 -2.09 16.11
CA LYS A 180 11.43 -3.18 16.54
C LYS A 180 11.71 -4.15 15.39
N ASP A 181 12.84 -3.97 14.72
CA ASP A 181 13.31 -4.90 13.70
C ASP A 181 13.68 -6.27 14.31
N LEU A 182 13.02 -7.32 13.83
CA LEU A 182 13.21 -8.70 14.26
C LEU A 182 14.03 -9.55 13.26
N ALA A 183 14.56 -8.97 12.19
CA ALA A 183 15.22 -9.70 11.11
C ALA A 183 16.34 -10.61 11.61
N ASN A 184 17.19 -10.11 12.51
CA ASN A 184 18.28 -10.89 13.08
C ASN A 184 17.83 -12.01 14.05
N LYS A 185 16.61 -11.88 14.62
CA LYS A 185 16.07 -12.84 15.60
C LYS A 185 15.23 -13.93 14.95
N LYS A 186 14.74 -13.69 13.74
CA LYS A 186 13.83 -14.58 13.01
C LYS A 186 14.21 -14.65 11.53
N ALA A 187 15.47 -15.02 11.30
CA ALA A 187 16.03 -15.13 9.96
C ALA A 187 15.27 -16.12 9.06
N GLU A 188 14.67 -17.16 9.66
CA GLU A 188 13.85 -18.13 8.92
C GLU A 188 12.63 -17.47 8.26
N VAL A 189 11.95 -16.54 8.96
CA VAL A 189 10.81 -15.81 8.43
C VAL A 189 11.24 -14.85 7.30
N VAL A 190 12.36 -14.16 7.49
CA VAL A 190 12.94 -13.29 6.47
C VAL A 190 13.26 -14.08 5.21
N ASN A 191 13.92 -15.25 5.35
CA ASN A 191 14.27 -16.11 4.22
C ASN A 191 13.04 -16.63 3.48
N GLU A 192 12.00 -17.08 4.21
CA GLU A 192 10.73 -17.51 3.61
C GLU A 192 10.09 -16.40 2.78
N LEU A 193 9.90 -15.22 3.39
CA LEU A 193 9.19 -14.12 2.74
C LEU A 193 9.99 -13.46 1.62
N SER A 194 11.31 -13.37 1.75
CA SER A 194 12.17 -12.84 0.68
C SER A 194 12.24 -13.79 -0.51
N ALA A 195 12.26 -15.11 -0.29
CA ALA A 195 12.16 -16.10 -1.36
C ALA A 195 10.80 -16.00 -2.09
N ALA A 196 9.70 -15.83 -1.32
CA ALA A 196 8.38 -15.60 -1.91
C ALA A 196 8.35 -14.31 -2.75
N TYR A 197 9.02 -13.23 -2.30
CA TYR A 197 9.16 -12.00 -3.08
C TYR A 197 9.87 -12.24 -4.41
N VAL A 198 10.98 -12.97 -4.40
CA VAL A 198 11.75 -13.27 -5.62
C VAL A 198 10.88 -14.00 -6.64
N ALA A 199 10.20 -15.07 -6.22
CA ALA A 199 9.31 -15.84 -7.09
C ALA A 199 8.14 -14.99 -7.65
N TRP A 200 7.57 -14.10 -6.82
CA TRP A 200 6.53 -13.18 -7.25
C TRP A 200 7.08 -12.14 -8.25
N ALA A 201 8.25 -11.59 -7.98
CA ALA A 201 8.89 -10.58 -8.83
C ALA A 201 9.22 -11.13 -10.22
N GLU A 202 9.76 -12.36 -10.29
CA GLU A 202 10.01 -13.06 -11.55
C GLU A 202 8.72 -13.29 -12.34
N LYS A 203 7.68 -13.83 -11.69
CA LYS A 203 6.37 -14.06 -12.31
C LYS A 203 5.72 -12.79 -12.86
N ASN A 204 5.96 -11.65 -12.24
CA ASN A 204 5.37 -10.36 -12.61
C ASN A 204 6.33 -9.47 -13.42
N GLU A 205 7.45 -10.03 -13.88
CA GLU A 205 8.44 -9.33 -14.73
C GLU A 205 8.95 -8.02 -14.10
N VAL A 206 9.12 -8.03 -12.76
CA VAL A 206 9.64 -6.87 -12.03
C VAL A 206 11.07 -6.59 -12.48
N VAL A 207 11.27 -5.42 -13.08
CA VAL A 207 12.59 -4.99 -13.54
C VAL A 207 13.38 -4.39 -12.37
N ASP A 208 14.63 -4.80 -12.24
CA ASP A 208 15.56 -4.25 -11.26
C ASP A 208 15.66 -2.72 -11.40
N TYR A 209 15.36 -1.99 -10.32
CA TYR A 209 15.34 -0.54 -10.35
C TYR A 209 16.69 0.08 -10.71
N ASP A 210 17.80 -0.56 -10.35
CA ASP A 210 19.14 -0.11 -10.71
C ASP A 210 19.40 -0.09 -12.24
N LYS A 211 18.63 -0.89 -12.99
CA LYS A 211 18.70 -0.93 -14.46
C LYS A 211 17.86 0.15 -15.14
N ILE A 212 16.83 0.65 -14.48
CA ILE A 212 15.84 1.56 -15.06
C ILE A 212 15.82 2.96 -14.43
N LYS A 213 16.53 3.14 -13.30
CA LYS A 213 16.58 4.46 -12.64
C LYS A 213 17.15 5.50 -13.57
N PRO A 214 16.57 6.71 -13.65
CA PRO A 214 17.13 7.82 -14.40
C PRO A 214 18.54 8.15 -13.88
N ALA A 215 19.49 8.36 -14.79
CA ALA A 215 20.90 8.64 -14.48
C ALA A 215 21.13 9.82 -13.51
N ASN A 216 20.13 10.70 -13.36
CA ASN A 216 20.18 11.92 -12.54
C ASN A 216 19.16 11.93 -11.37
N GLN A 217 18.60 10.78 -11.01
CA GLN A 217 17.68 10.76 -9.87
C GLN A 217 18.49 10.70 -8.58
N ALA A 218 18.63 11.87 -7.92
CA ALA A 218 19.10 11.91 -6.54
C ALA A 218 18.22 11.00 -5.68
N ILE A 219 18.83 10.17 -4.88
CA ILE A 219 18.14 9.27 -3.93
C ILE A 219 17.31 10.17 -2.99
N PRO A 220 15.98 9.99 -2.88
CA PRO A 220 15.20 10.75 -1.93
C PRO A 220 15.77 10.53 -0.51
N GLY A 221 16.29 11.57 0.12
CA GLY A 221 16.89 11.50 1.45
C GLY A 221 18.41 11.37 1.50
N SER A 222 19.12 11.26 0.37
CA SER A 222 20.57 11.41 0.34
C SER A 222 20.91 12.89 0.12
N GLU A 223 21.20 13.62 1.18
CA GLU A 223 21.92 14.88 1.04
C GLU A 223 23.37 14.59 0.61
N PRO A 224 23.95 15.40 -0.30
CA PRO A 224 25.37 15.29 -0.58
C PRO A 224 26.13 15.62 0.72
N LYS A 225 26.91 14.67 1.21
CA LYS A 225 27.91 14.97 2.26
C LYS A 225 28.80 16.07 1.72
N LYS A 226 28.76 17.22 2.37
CA LYS A 226 29.75 18.28 2.17
C LYS A 226 31.10 17.82 2.67
#